data_047cbe4c74b85c24f428d6bff58e1b96
#
_entry.id   047cbe4c74b85c24f428d6bff58e1b96
#
_cell.length_a   1.000
_cell.length_b   1.000
_cell.length_c   1.000
_cell.angle_alpha   90.00
_cell.angle_beta   90.00
_cell.angle_gamma   90.00
#
_symmetry.space_group_name_H-M   'P 1'
#
loop_
_entity.id
_entity.type
_entity.pdbx_description
1 polymer ?
#
loop_
_entity_poly.entity_id
_entity_poly.type
_entity_poly.pdbx_seq_one_letter_code
_entity_poly.pdbx_strand_id
1 'polypeptide(L)'
;MRHLGLKVRMAVVGSILFGFYAMLTAVAFAMGVGLPIVLAGSVLFVGVQYVLGKKVALWSVGAEEMSEDRYGTIHARVERLSDEMGIEKPRLMVADMGVPNAFAVGRKGAGVVVVSTELVRLLETDELEGVLAHE
;
A
#
# COMPACT_ATOMS: atom_id res chain seq x y z
N MET A 1 -2.44 17.31 -21.80
CA MET A 1 -1.28 17.91 -21.10
C MET A 1 -1.20 17.62 -19.60
N ARG A 2 -2.25 17.08 -18.95
CA ARG A 2 -2.28 16.79 -17.47
C ARG A 2 -1.33 15.69 -17.00
N HIS A 3 -0.85 14.82 -17.87
CA HIS A 3 0.02 13.67 -17.49
C HIS A 3 1.52 13.96 -17.56
N LEU A 4 1.97 15.07 -18.16
CA LEU A 4 3.39 15.39 -18.28
C LEU A 4 4.03 15.66 -16.92
N GLY A 5 3.36 16.44 -16.07
CA GLY A 5 3.84 16.74 -14.72
C GLY A 5 3.97 15.50 -13.84
N LEU A 6 3.03 14.55 -13.94
CA LEU A 6 3.12 13.26 -13.22
C LEU A 6 4.30 12.43 -13.71
N LYS A 7 4.45 12.28 -15.04
CA LYS A 7 5.58 11.53 -15.63
C LYS A 7 6.94 12.13 -15.23
N VAL A 8 7.06 13.45 -15.20
CA VAL A 8 8.28 14.13 -14.76
C VAL A 8 8.56 13.84 -13.28
N ARG A 9 7.55 13.94 -12.41
CA ARG A 9 7.72 13.61 -10.98
C ARG A 9 8.14 12.15 -10.78
N MET A 10 7.50 11.22 -11.48
CA MET A 10 7.86 9.80 -11.43
C MET A 10 9.29 9.56 -11.94
N ALA A 11 9.70 10.22 -13.01
CA ALA A 11 11.06 10.13 -13.55
C ALA A 11 12.09 10.68 -12.54
N VAL A 12 11.81 11.81 -11.90
CA VAL A 12 12.69 12.40 -10.88
C VAL A 12 12.85 11.46 -9.69
N VAL A 13 11.74 10.96 -9.13
CA VAL A 13 11.80 10.01 -8.01
C VAL A 13 12.53 8.74 -8.41
N GLY A 14 12.23 8.19 -9.58
CA GLY A 14 12.92 7.00 -10.10
C GLY A 14 14.42 7.22 -10.27
N SER A 15 14.84 8.39 -10.78
CA SER A 15 16.26 8.74 -10.93
C SER A 15 16.97 8.88 -9.60
N ILE A 16 16.33 9.48 -8.59
CA ILE A 16 16.90 9.59 -7.24
C ILE A 16 17.10 8.21 -6.62
N LEU A 17 16.09 7.34 -6.69
CA LEU A 17 16.18 5.97 -6.18
C LEU A 17 17.24 5.16 -6.93
N PHE A 18 17.28 5.25 -8.27
CA PHE A 18 18.31 4.60 -9.08
C PHE A 18 19.71 5.08 -8.68
N GLY A 19 19.93 6.39 -8.55
CA GLY A 19 21.21 6.96 -8.12
C GLY A 19 21.63 6.47 -6.73
N PHE A 20 20.69 6.39 -5.80
CA PHE A 20 20.93 5.87 -4.46
C PHE A 20 21.38 4.39 -4.49
N TYR A 21 20.66 3.53 -5.21
CA TYR A 21 21.05 2.12 -5.32
C TYR A 21 22.36 1.93 -6.10
N ALA A 22 22.60 2.72 -7.15
CA ALA A 22 23.85 2.69 -7.89
C ALA A 22 25.04 3.09 -6.99
N MET A 23 24.86 4.09 -6.14
CA MET A 23 25.87 4.51 -5.15
C MET A 23 26.17 3.40 -4.14
N LEU A 24 25.13 2.77 -3.58
CA LEU A 24 25.31 1.64 -2.65
C LEU A 24 26.08 0.49 -3.30
N THR A 25 25.74 0.16 -4.55
CA THR A 25 26.43 -0.86 -5.33
C THR A 25 27.90 -0.50 -5.57
N ALA A 26 28.18 0.74 -5.94
CA ALA A 26 29.54 1.22 -6.15
C ALA A 26 30.39 1.15 -4.86
N VAL A 27 29.81 1.53 -3.73
CA VAL A 27 30.46 1.41 -2.41
C VAL A 27 30.77 -0.05 -2.07
N ALA A 28 29.83 -0.97 -2.31
CA ALA A 28 30.03 -2.40 -2.06
C ALA A 28 31.21 -2.94 -2.93
N PHE A 29 31.28 -2.58 -4.21
CA PHE A 29 32.42 -2.96 -5.07
C PHE A 29 33.74 -2.33 -4.61
N ALA A 30 33.72 -1.06 -4.20
CA ALA A 30 34.92 -0.41 -3.65
C ALA A 30 35.44 -1.09 -2.37
N MET A 31 34.53 -1.70 -1.59
CA MET A 31 34.88 -2.51 -0.42
C MET A 31 35.29 -3.95 -0.76
N GLY A 32 35.38 -4.31 -2.05
CA GLY A 32 35.79 -5.64 -2.52
C GLY A 32 34.69 -6.70 -2.48
N VAL A 33 33.41 -6.29 -2.34
CA VAL A 33 32.27 -7.22 -2.37
C VAL A 33 32.05 -7.70 -3.81
N GLY A 34 32.15 -9.01 -4.03
CA GLY A 34 31.99 -9.59 -5.36
C GLY A 34 30.54 -9.52 -5.86
N LEU A 35 30.38 -9.46 -7.20
CA LEU A 35 29.09 -9.39 -7.87
C LEU A 35 28.04 -10.41 -7.39
N PRO A 36 28.38 -11.71 -7.15
CA PRO A 36 27.40 -12.69 -6.67
C PRO A 36 26.80 -12.31 -5.31
N ILE A 37 27.59 -11.72 -4.42
CA ILE A 37 27.13 -11.30 -3.08
C ILE A 37 26.21 -10.09 -3.21
N VAL A 38 26.56 -9.13 -4.08
CA VAL A 38 25.72 -7.96 -4.36
C VAL A 38 24.35 -8.38 -4.91
N LEU A 39 24.34 -9.32 -5.88
CA LEU A 39 23.11 -9.84 -6.44
C LEU A 39 22.26 -10.58 -5.41
N ALA A 40 22.87 -11.49 -4.64
CA ALA A 40 22.15 -12.22 -3.58
C ALA A 40 21.58 -11.27 -2.51
N GLY A 41 22.35 -10.28 -2.08
CA GLY A 41 21.93 -9.25 -1.14
C GLY A 41 20.77 -8.40 -1.67
N SER A 42 20.81 -8.05 -2.96
CA SER A 42 19.73 -7.28 -3.60
C SER A 42 18.43 -8.08 -3.67
N VAL A 43 18.49 -9.35 -4.05
CA VAL A 43 17.31 -10.23 -4.08
C VAL A 43 16.74 -10.41 -2.68
N LEU A 44 17.59 -10.66 -1.69
CA LEU A 44 17.18 -10.79 -0.29
C LEU A 44 16.52 -9.49 0.20
N PHE A 45 17.11 -8.33 -0.10
CA PHE A 45 16.58 -7.04 0.31
C PHE A 45 15.19 -6.75 -0.29
N VAL A 46 15.00 -7.01 -1.59
CA VAL A 46 13.71 -6.88 -2.25
C VAL A 46 12.69 -7.84 -1.64
N GLY A 47 13.08 -9.08 -1.35
CA GLY A 47 12.23 -10.07 -0.68
C GLY A 47 11.78 -9.61 0.71
N VAL A 48 12.71 -9.09 1.51
CA VAL A 48 12.43 -8.53 2.84
C VAL A 48 11.50 -7.32 2.73
N GLN A 49 11.75 -6.38 1.81
CA GLN A 49 10.86 -5.24 1.57
C GLN A 49 9.45 -5.68 1.17
N TYR A 50 9.34 -6.69 0.33
CA TYR A 50 8.04 -7.21 -0.10
C TYR A 50 7.24 -7.79 1.07
N VAL A 51 7.89 -8.55 1.95
CA VAL A 51 7.23 -9.18 3.11
C VAL A 51 6.90 -8.15 4.21
N LEU A 52 7.84 -7.24 4.48
CA LEU A 52 7.68 -6.26 5.56
C LEU A 52 6.87 -5.04 5.15
N GLY A 53 6.86 -4.67 3.86
CA GLY A 53 6.24 -3.43 3.38
C GLY A 53 4.76 -3.29 3.79
N LYS A 54 4.00 -4.39 3.68
CA LYS A 54 2.61 -4.43 4.13
C LYS A 54 2.49 -4.17 5.63
N LYS A 55 3.32 -4.83 6.45
CA LYS A 55 3.28 -4.67 7.91
C LYS A 55 3.70 -3.26 8.33
N VAL A 56 4.74 -2.74 7.71
CA VAL A 56 5.23 -1.37 7.97
C VAL A 56 4.19 -0.33 7.57
N ALA A 57 3.55 -0.47 6.41
CA ALA A 57 2.49 0.43 5.98
C ALA A 57 1.31 0.46 6.96
N LEU A 58 0.83 -0.70 7.40
CA LEU A 58 -0.27 -0.80 8.36
C LEU A 58 0.12 -0.26 9.75
N TRP A 59 1.32 -0.60 10.21
CA TRP A 59 1.82 -0.14 11.50
C TRP A 59 2.08 1.38 11.52
N SER A 60 2.58 1.95 10.43
CA SER A 60 2.89 3.39 10.34
C SER A 60 1.67 4.30 10.50
N VAL A 61 0.49 3.81 10.15
CA VAL A 61 -0.78 4.54 10.31
C VAL A 61 -1.58 4.09 11.54
N GLY A 62 -1.06 3.16 12.33
CA GLY A 62 -1.78 2.61 13.48
C GLY A 62 -3.06 1.89 13.08
N ALA A 63 -3.05 1.16 11.96
CA ALA A 63 -4.25 0.51 11.45
C ALA A 63 -4.70 -0.63 12.38
N GLU A 64 -5.98 -0.61 12.75
CA GLU A 64 -6.65 -1.61 13.57
C GLU A 64 -7.72 -2.35 12.75
N GLU A 65 -8.08 -3.56 13.14
CA GLU A 65 -9.15 -4.28 12.47
C GLU A 65 -10.49 -3.57 12.64
N MET A 66 -11.20 -3.40 11.54
CA MET A 66 -12.52 -2.84 11.52
C MET A 66 -13.52 -3.89 12.06
N SER A 67 -13.97 -3.72 13.30
CA SER A 67 -14.87 -4.70 13.93
C SER A 67 -16.25 -4.73 13.24
N GLU A 68 -16.78 -5.93 13.04
CA GLU A 68 -18.10 -6.09 12.41
C GLU A 68 -19.23 -5.53 13.28
N ASP A 69 -19.09 -5.57 14.61
CA ASP A 69 -20.08 -5.02 15.53
C ASP A 69 -20.31 -3.52 15.33
N ARG A 70 -19.24 -2.79 15.02
CA ARG A 70 -19.28 -1.33 14.84
C ARG A 70 -19.47 -0.90 13.38
N TYR A 71 -18.98 -1.69 12.46
CA TYR A 71 -18.90 -1.35 11.03
C TYR A 71 -19.57 -2.40 10.13
N GLY A 72 -20.57 -3.13 10.66
CA GLY A 72 -21.22 -4.23 9.94
C GLY A 72 -21.79 -3.83 8.58
N THR A 73 -22.33 -2.61 8.45
CA THR A 73 -22.83 -2.09 7.17
C THR A 73 -21.72 -1.99 6.12
N ILE A 74 -20.52 -1.53 6.52
CA ILE A 74 -19.36 -1.41 5.62
C ILE A 74 -18.89 -2.80 5.21
N HIS A 75 -18.81 -3.74 6.16
CA HIS A 75 -18.44 -5.14 5.89
C HIS A 75 -19.39 -5.80 4.90
N ALA A 76 -20.70 -5.63 5.07
CA ALA A 76 -21.70 -6.22 4.15
C ALA A 76 -21.62 -5.63 2.74
N ARG A 77 -21.34 -4.34 2.61
CA ARG A 77 -21.17 -3.68 1.31
C ARG A 77 -19.91 -4.13 0.59
N VAL A 78 -18.78 -4.21 1.29
CA VAL A 78 -17.54 -4.70 0.69
C VAL A 78 -17.65 -6.16 0.29
N GLU A 79 -18.35 -6.98 1.06
CA GLU A 79 -18.62 -8.36 0.71
C GLU A 79 -19.42 -8.47 -0.60
N ARG A 80 -20.53 -7.70 -0.71
CA ARG A 80 -21.31 -7.64 -1.94
C ARG A 80 -20.46 -7.17 -3.13
N LEU A 81 -19.69 -6.10 -2.99
CA LEU A 81 -18.79 -5.60 -4.05
C LEU A 81 -17.75 -6.65 -4.46
N SER A 82 -17.19 -7.36 -3.49
CA SER A 82 -16.21 -8.42 -3.76
C SER A 82 -16.83 -9.57 -4.56
N ASP A 83 -18.05 -9.97 -4.21
CA ASP A 83 -18.82 -10.99 -4.93
C ASP A 83 -19.13 -10.54 -6.37
N GLU A 84 -19.59 -9.29 -6.55
CA GLU A 84 -19.87 -8.71 -7.87
C GLU A 84 -18.63 -8.64 -8.75
N MET A 85 -17.45 -8.35 -8.15
CA MET A 85 -16.17 -8.28 -8.85
C MET A 85 -15.46 -9.63 -8.99
N GLY A 86 -15.97 -10.69 -8.37
CA GLY A 86 -15.37 -12.03 -8.40
C GLY A 86 -14.00 -12.10 -7.73
N ILE A 87 -13.83 -11.36 -6.63
CA ILE A 87 -12.61 -11.35 -5.82
C ILE A 87 -12.90 -11.77 -4.38
N GLU A 88 -11.88 -12.24 -3.68
CA GLU A 88 -12.00 -12.48 -2.24
C GLU A 88 -12.15 -11.15 -1.50
N LYS A 89 -13.03 -11.13 -0.48
CA LYS A 89 -13.23 -9.98 0.40
C LYS A 89 -11.90 -9.59 1.05
N PRO A 90 -11.41 -8.35 0.86
CA PRO A 90 -10.21 -7.88 1.52
C PRO A 90 -10.44 -7.73 3.02
N ARG A 91 -9.37 -7.81 3.80
CA ARG A 91 -9.44 -7.42 5.22
C ARG A 91 -9.67 -5.90 5.30
N LEU A 92 -10.62 -5.52 6.14
CA LEU A 92 -10.93 -4.11 6.39
C LEU A 92 -10.25 -3.65 7.67
N MET A 93 -9.56 -2.54 7.58
CA MET A 93 -8.90 -1.90 8.71
C MET A 93 -9.29 -0.42 8.78
N VAL A 94 -9.26 0.12 9.97
CA VAL A 94 -9.51 1.54 10.24
C VAL A 94 -8.28 2.15 10.90
N ALA A 95 -7.98 3.40 10.59
CA ALA A 95 -6.88 4.14 11.19
C ALA A 95 -7.26 5.61 11.43
N ASP A 96 -6.76 6.19 12.51
CA ASP A 96 -6.83 7.64 12.74
C ASP A 96 -5.65 8.29 12.02
N MET A 97 -5.94 8.96 10.89
CA MET A 97 -4.91 9.58 10.04
C MET A 97 -4.90 11.11 10.14
N GLY A 98 -5.86 11.71 10.87
CA GLY A 98 -6.05 13.15 10.94
C GLY A 98 -6.55 13.79 9.63
N VAL A 99 -6.71 13.01 8.57
CA VAL A 99 -7.23 13.44 7.26
C VAL A 99 -8.11 12.34 6.65
N PRO A 100 -9.16 12.71 5.89
CA PRO A 100 -9.95 11.74 5.14
C PRO A 100 -9.07 11.05 4.09
N ASN A 101 -8.88 9.74 4.23
CA ASN A 101 -8.05 8.96 3.33
C ASN A 101 -8.47 7.49 3.32
N ALA A 102 -8.21 6.80 2.20
CA ALA A 102 -8.28 5.35 2.09
C ALA A 102 -7.14 4.86 1.20
N PHE A 103 -6.68 3.64 1.43
CA PHE A 103 -5.69 2.99 0.56
C PHE A 103 -5.75 1.48 0.70
N ALA A 104 -5.37 0.78 -0.36
CA ALA A 104 -5.22 -0.66 -0.38
C ALA A 104 -3.76 -1.09 -0.31
N VAL A 105 -3.48 -2.16 0.42
CA VAL A 105 -2.15 -2.77 0.54
C VAL A 105 -2.25 -4.26 0.30
N GLY A 106 -1.40 -4.79 -0.55
CA GLY A 106 -1.32 -6.22 -0.81
C GLY A 106 -1.59 -6.57 -2.28
N ARG A 107 -2.07 -7.76 -2.52
CA ARG A 107 -2.38 -8.28 -3.85
C ARG A 107 -3.74 -8.99 -3.83
N LYS A 108 -4.25 -9.31 -5.01
CA LYS A 108 -5.48 -10.09 -5.18
C LYS A 108 -5.46 -11.35 -4.30
N GLY A 109 -6.49 -11.56 -3.50
CA GLY A 109 -6.63 -12.67 -2.55
C GLY A 109 -5.91 -12.50 -1.21
N ALA A 110 -5.13 -11.41 -1.01
CA ALA A 110 -4.47 -11.10 0.26
C ALA A 110 -4.45 -9.58 0.53
N GLY A 111 -5.39 -8.85 -0.05
CA GLY A 111 -5.53 -7.41 0.09
C GLY A 111 -6.00 -7.00 1.49
N VAL A 112 -5.59 -5.81 1.88
CA VAL A 112 -6.11 -5.09 3.05
C VAL A 112 -6.50 -3.71 2.57
N VAL A 113 -7.71 -3.28 2.88
CA VAL A 113 -8.16 -1.90 2.66
C VAL A 113 -8.18 -1.20 4.01
N VAL A 114 -7.51 -0.06 4.07
CA VAL A 114 -7.46 0.80 5.25
C VAL A 114 -8.26 2.05 4.96
N VAL A 115 -9.17 2.41 5.86
CA VAL A 115 -10.00 3.61 5.76
C VAL A 115 -9.76 4.46 6.99
N SER A 116 -9.60 5.77 6.80
CA SER A 116 -9.46 6.66 7.95
C SER A 116 -10.79 6.87 8.68
N THR A 117 -10.71 7.06 9.98
CA THR A 117 -11.88 7.40 10.82
C THR A 117 -12.56 8.68 10.35
N GLU A 118 -11.78 9.62 9.83
CA GLU A 118 -12.26 10.88 9.26
C GLU A 118 -13.10 10.65 8.01
N LEU A 119 -12.65 9.75 7.12
CA LEU A 119 -13.39 9.42 5.91
C LEU A 119 -14.72 8.72 6.23
N VAL A 120 -14.70 7.78 7.18
CA VAL A 120 -15.91 7.08 7.63
C VAL A 120 -16.94 8.03 8.24
N ARG A 121 -16.48 9.12 8.88
CA ARG A 121 -17.38 10.15 9.45
C ARG A 121 -17.86 11.17 8.43
N LEU A 122 -17.06 11.43 7.40
CA LEU A 122 -17.31 12.46 6.41
C LEU A 122 -18.30 12.01 5.33
N LEU A 123 -18.18 10.76 4.88
CA LEU A 123 -18.94 10.24 3.76
C LEU A 123 -20.21 9.52 4.20
N GLU A 124 -21.27 9.70 3.43
CA GLU A 124 -22.43 8.82 3.52
C GLU A 124 -22.06 7.41 3.04
N THR A 125 -22.87 6.43 3.44
CA THR A 125 -22.53 5.01 3.19
C THR A 125 -22.37 4.70 1.70
N ASP A 126 -23.15 5.33 0.83
CA ASP A 126 -23.09 5.11 -0.62
C ASP A 126 -21.84 5.76 -1.26
N GLU A 127 -21.42 6.91 -0.74
CA GLU A 127 -20.19 7.59 -1.16
C GLU A 127 -18.95 6.79 -0.74
N LEU A 128 -18.96 6.26 0.48
CA LEU A 128 -17.90 5.40 0.99
C LEU A 128 -17.77 4.11 0.17
N GLU A 129 -18.92 3.53 -0.27
CA GLU A 129 -18.92 2.37 -1.16
C GLU A 129 -18.21 2.66 -2.48
N GLY A 130 -18.41 3.85 -3.06
CA GLY A 130 -17.70 4.27 -4.27
C GLY A 130 -16.18 4.37 -4.09
N VAL A 131 -15.72 4.84 -2.93
CA VAL A 131 -14.29 4.87 -2.59
C VAL A 131 -13.74 3.46 -2.44
N LEU A 132 -14.43 2.60 -1.71
CA LEU A 132 -14.01 1.21 -1.46
C LEU A 132 -13.97 0.37 -2.75
N ALA A 133 -14.86 0.64 -3.70
CA ALA A 133 -14.86 -0.01 -5.01
C ALA A 133 -13.66 0.42 -5.88
N HIS A 134 -13.10 1.60 -5.62
CA HIS A 134 -11.93 2.11 -6.34
C HIS A 134 -10.62 1.49 -5.83
N GLU A 135 -10.50 1.21 -4.52
CA GLU A 135 -9.31 0.63 -3.89
C GLU A 135 -9.17 -0.88 -4.16
#